data_a00bd44cb19f012af38035e8c1fe49ab
#
_entry.id   a00bd44cb19f012af38035e8c1fe49ab
#
_cell.length_a   1.000
_cell.length_b   1.000
_cell.length_c   1.000
_cell.angle_alpha   90.00
_cell.angle_beta   90.00
_cell.angle_gamma   90.00
#
_symmetry.space_group_name_H-M   'P 1'
#
loop_
_entity.id
_entity.type
_entity.pdbx_description
1 polymer ?
#
loop_
_entity_poly.entity_id
_entity_poly.type
_entity_poly.pdbx_seq_one_letter_code
_entity_poly.pdbx_strand_id
1 'polypeptide(L)'
;MSQCQRTDVLFRLAYSSQKRKDYIMLFDFASKKLKLPTIENAAVGSSQSVSFTNMHFVNGNPIAEPVPGNLEKAVFGVGCFWGAERLFWELPGVYSTAAGYAGGFTINPSYEQVCSGATAHTEVVLVFFDPRLISYTHLLRAFWESHNPTEGMRQGNDLGTQYRSAIYTCSEAQTQQARGSEVLFQQALSEKGFSEITTEISDLKAFYYAEDYHQQYLAKNPGGYCGLAGTGACYRAS
;
A
#
# COMPACT_ATOMS: atom_id res chain seq x y z
N MET A 1 8.51 7.37 59.37
CA MET A 1 8.64 7.71 57.93
C MET A 1 8.30 9.17 57.80
N SER A 2 9.23 9.98 57.30
CA SER A 2 9.06 11.41 57.15
C SER A 2 8.07 11.73 56.02
N GLN A 3 7.40 12.86 56.10
CA GLN A 3 6.43 13.33 55.11
C GLN A 3 7.04 13.40 53.69
N CYS A 4 8.36 13.61 53.61
CA CYS A 4 9.15 13.66 52.37
C CYS A 4 9.27 12.28 51.67
N GLN A 5 9.34 11.17 52.41
CA GLN A 5 9.39 9.82 51.85
C GLN A 5 8.05 9.33 51.26
N ARG A 6 6.92 9.83 51.81
CA ARG A 6 5.60 9.51 51.25
C ARG A 6 5.31 10.20 49.93
N THR A 7 5.77 11.44 49.75
CA THR A 7 5.62 12.20 48.49
C THR A 7 6.41 11.56 47.34
N ASP A 8 7.61 11.07 47.62
CA ASP A 8 8.47 10.44 46.60
C ASP A 8 7.90 9.09 46.11
N VAL A 9 7.33 8.31 47.00
CA VAL A 9 6.67 7.02 46.66
C VAL A 9 5.39 7.27 45.85
N LEU A 10 4.57 8.27 46.22
CA LEU A 10 3.36 8.61 45.47
C LEU A 10 3.67 9.17 44.10
N PHE A 11 4.74 9.98 43.97
CA PHE A 11 5.19 10.51 42.68
C PHE A 11 5.69 9.42 41.75
N ARG A 12 6.46 8.44 42.27
CA ARG A 12 6.94 7.27 41.51
C ARG A 12 5.81 6.35 41.08
N LEU A 13 4.79 6.14 41.92
CA LEU A 13 3.61 5.36 41.60
C LEU A 13 2.74 6.05 40.55
N ALA A 14 2.54 7.36 40.66
CA ALA A 14 1.78 8.15 39.68
C ALA A 14 2.51 8.18 38.32
N TYR A 15 3.83 8.38 38.30
CA TYR A 15 4.65 8.36 37.10
C TYR A 15 4.66 6.99 36.41
N SER A 16 4.74 5.88 37.19
CA SER A 16 4.66 4.52 36.65
C SER A 16 3.27 4.20 36.10
N SER A 17 2.21 4.70 36.74
CA SER A 17 0.82 4.55 36.30
C SER A 17 0.56 5.34 35.03
N GLN A 18 1.11 6.56 34.88
CA GLN A 18 0.99 7.35 33.68
C GLN A 18 1.73 6.71 32.48
N LYS A 19 2.98 6.27 32.67
CA LYS A 19 3.71 5.51 31.64
C LYS A 19 2.97 4.24 31.22
N ARG A 20 2.32 3.55 32.13
CA ARG A 20 1.54 2.36 31.81
C ARG A 20 0.29 2.70 30.98
N LYS A 21 -0.39 3.82 31.30
CA LYS A 21 -1.51 4.31 30.51
C LYS A 21 -1.08 4.74 29.11
N ASP A 22 0.03 5.46 29.02
CA ASP A 22 0.59 5.91 27.73
C ASP A 22 1.03 4.71 26.87
N TYR A 23 1.62 3.69 27.48
CA TYR A 23 1.99 2.44 26.80
C TYR A 23 0.78 1.65 26.32
N ILE A 24 -0.27 1.53 27.14
CA ILE A 24 -1.53 0.87 26.77
C ILE A 24 -2.22 1.63 25.63
N MET A 25 -2.24 2.96 25.69
CA MET A 25 -2.85 3.81 24.65
C MET A 25 -2.10 3.69 23.32
N LEU A 26 -0.74 3.68 23.34
CA LEU A 26 0.10 3.45 22.17
C LEU A 26 -0.10 2.04 21.59
N PHE A 27 -0.20 1.03 22.42
CA PHE A 27 -0.43 -0.34 22.00
C PHE A 27 -1.82 -0.52 21.39
N ASP A 28 -2.84 0.10 21.98
CA ASP A 28 -4.23 0.08 21.48
C ASP A 28 -4.36 0.83 20.14
N PHE A 29 -3.66 1.95 19.99
CA PHE A 29 -3.60 2.71 18.75
C PHE A 29 -2.87 1.91 17.64
N ALA A 30 -1.74 1.29 17.95
CA ALA A 30 -1.01 0.44 17.00
C ALA A 30 -1.83 -0.80 16.61
N SER A 31 -2.54 -1.43 17.57
CA SER A 31 -3.39 -2.59 17.30
C SER A 31 -4.60 -2.26 16.41
N LYS A 32 -5.18 -1.06 16.55
CA LYS A 32 -6.27 -0.58 15.68
C LYS A 32 -5.83 -0.38 14.25
N LYS A 33 -4.60 0.09 14.03
CA LYS A 33 -4.04 0.28 12.67
C LYS A 33 -3.78 -1.03 11.93
N LEU A 34 -3.73 -2.16 12.62
CA LEU A 34 -3.49 -3.49 12.03
C LEU A 34 -4.77 -4.28 11.78
N LYS A 35 -5.94 -3.68 12.00
CA LYS A 35 -7.24 -4.30 11.75
C LYS A 35 -8.04 -3.49 10.75
N LEU A 36 -8.57 -4.16 9.74
CA LEU A 36 -9.49 -3.52 8.81
C LEU A 36 -10.78 -3.12 9.56
N PRO A 37 -11.28 -1.90 9.39
CA PRO A 37 -12.58 -1.52 9.90
C PRO A 37 -13.67 -2.30 9.15
N THR A 38 -14.84 -2.45 9.76
CA THR A 38 -16.04 -2.89 9.03
C THR A 38 -16.62 -1.70 8.26
N ILE A 39 -17.53 -1.97 7.31
CA ILE A 39 -18.18 -0.92 6.53
C ILE A 39 -18.93 0.08 7.40
N GLU A 40 -19.52 -0.40 8.52
CA GLU A 40 -20.29 0.42 9.47
C GLU A 40 -19.39 1.34 10.31
N ASN A 41 -18.12 0.95 10.50
CA ASN A 41 -17.14 1.67 11.32
C ASN A 41 -16.09 2.41 10.46
N ALA A 42 -16.21 2.34 9.13
CA ALA A 42 -15.31 3.05 8.25
C ALA A 42 -15.49 4.57 8.36
N ALA A 43 -14.41 5.31 8.15
CA ALA A 43 -14.45 6.76 8.14
C ALA A 43 -15.43 7.28 7.06
N VAL A 44 -16.17 8.33 7.40
CA VAL A 44 -17.05 8.99 6.43
C VAL A 44 -16.18 9.70 5.38
N GLY A 45 -16.48 9.44 4.12
CA GLY A 45 -15.76 10.01 2.99
C GLY A 45 -16.20 11.43 2.63
N SER A 46 -15.58 11.98 1.58
CA SER A 46 -15.89 13.29 1.03
C SER A 46 -16.76 13.17 -0.23
N SER A 47 -17.64 14.14 -0.45
CA SER A 47 -18.33 14.30 -1.73
C SER A 47 -17.43 14.83 -2.85
N GLN A 48 -16.25 15.37 -2.51
CA GLN A 48 -15.29 15.94 -3.46
C GLN A 48 -14.07 15.05 -3.53
N SER A 49 -13.61 14.75 -4.74
CA SER A 49 -12.33 14.11 -4.99
C SER A 49 -11.19 15.10 -4.77
N VAL A 50 -10.02 14.58 -4.46
CA VAL A 50 -8.79 15.39 -4.39
C VAL A 50 -8.47 15.98 -5.78
N SER A 51 -7.87 17.17 -5.79
CA SER A 51 -7.35 17.78 -7.00
C SER A 51 -5.94 17.29 -7.27
N PHE A 52 -5.64 16.95 -8.52
CA PHE A 52 -4.29 16.58 -8.96
C PHE A 52 -4.05 17.03 -10.40
N THR A 53 -2.78 17.15 -10.76
CA THR A 53 -2.34 17.47 -12.11
C THR A 53 -2.41 16.20 -12.97
N ASN A 54 -3.25 16.20 -14.04
CA ASN A 54 -3.37 15.05 -14.94
C ASN A 54 -2.19 14.98 -15.94
N MET A 55 -0.98 14.98 -15.41
CA MET A 55 0.26 14.86 -16.19
C MET A 55 1.35 14.22 -15.35
N HIS A 56 1.88 13.11 -15.82
CA HIS A 56 2.95 12.37 -15.17
C HIS A 56 4.25 13.19 -15.17
N PHE A 57 4.80 13.47 -13.99
CA PHE A 57 5.96 14.36 -13.82
C PHE A 57 7.22 13.88 -14.59
N VAL A 58 7.39 12.55 -14.76
CA VAL A 58 8.60 11.98 -15.39
C VAL A 58 8.48 11.92 -16.91
N ASN A 59 7.33 11.53 -17.45
CA ASN A 59 7.18 11.24 -18.89
C ASN A 59 6.13 12.12 -19.60
N GLY A 60 5.40 12.97 -18.88
CA GLY A 60 4.44 13.91 -19.46
C GLY A 60 3.11 13.31 -19.91
N ASN A 61 2.92 11.99 -19.79
CA ASN A 61 1.69 11.33 -20.18
C ASN A 61 0.53 11.60 -19.19
N PRO A 62 -0.75 11.55 -19.61
CA PRO A 62 -1.88 11.57 -18.69
C PRO A 62 -1.80 10.44 -17.64
N ILE A 63 -2.11 10.76 -16.38
CA ILE A 63 -2.20 9.78 -15.28
C ILE A 63 -3.64 9.32 -15.00
N ALA A 64 -4.63 10.00 -15.62
CA ALA A 64 -6.04 9.66 -15.54
C ALA A 64 -6.62 9.54 -16.94
N GLU A 65 -7.73 8.80 -17.05
CA GLU A 65 -8.49 8.68 -18.30
C GLU A 65 -9.04 10.05 -18.77
N PRO A 66 -9.12 10.31 -20.10
CA PRO A 66 -8.90 9.35 -21.17
C PRO A 66 -7.42 9.13 -21.50
N VAL A 67 -7.05 7.85 -21.69
CA VAL A 67 -5.73 7.41 -22.18
C VAL A 67 -5.88 6.74 -23.56
N PRO A 68 -4.81 6.50 -24.34
CA PRO A 68 -4.89 5.76 -25.59
C PRO A 68 -5.61 4.42 -25.45
N GLY A 69 -6.56 4.12 -26.35
CA GLY A 69 -7.47 2.98 -26.22
C GLY A 69 -6.87 1.58 -26.38
N ASN A 70 -5.56 1.49 -26.68
CA ASN A 70 -4.80 0.23 -26.74
C ASN A 70 -4.11 -0.11 -25.42
N LEU A 71 -4.22 0.74 -24.40
CA LEU A 71 -3.62 0.52 -23.10
C LEU A 71 -4.55 -0.31 -22.21
N GLU A 72 -3.93 -1.12 -21.37
CA GLU A 72 -4.58 -1.79 -20.25
C GLU A 72 -4.20 -1.11 -18.94
N LYS A 73 -4.94 -1.42 -17.89
CA LYS A 73 -4.66 -0.94 -16.53
C LYS A 73 -4.49 -2.07 -15.54
N ALA A 74 -3.62 -1.86 -14.56
CA ALA A 74 -3.39 -2.74 -13.43
C ALA A 74 -3.26 -1.91 -12.15
N VAL A 75 -3.59 -2.51 -10.97
CA VAL A 75 -3.52 -1.80 -9.69
C VAL A 75 -2.82 -2.69 -8.66
N PHE A 76 -1.74 -2.16 -8.05
CA PHE A 76 -0.87 -2.89 -7.15
C PHE A 76 -0.59 -2.11 -5.86
N GLY A 77 -0.62 -2.80 -4.72
CA GLY A 77 -0.17 -2.32 -3.41
C GLY A 77 1.00 -3.15 -2.90
N VAL A 78 2.15 -2.54 -2.67
CA VAL A 78 3.38 -3.20 -2.20
C VAL A 78 3.97 -2.49 -0.96
N GLY A 79 3.14 -1.87 -0.14
CA GLY A 79 3.52 -0.97 0.93
C GLY A 79 3.41 0.49 0.52
N CYS A 80 4.34 1.36 0.97
CA CYS A 80 4.34 2.77 0.61
C CYS A 80 4.35 2.97 -0.92
N PHE A 81 3.36 3.69 -1.44
CA PHE A 81 3.16 3.87 -2.88
C PHE A 81 4.25 4.71 -3.57
N TRP A 82 5.09 5.46 -2.84
CA TRP A 82 6.19 6.23 -3.46
C TRP A 82 7.23 5.34 -4.13
N GLY A 83 7.67 4.27 -3.43
CA GLY A 83 8.58 3.27 -3.98
C GLY A 83 7.91 2.42 -5.05
N ALA A 84 6.65 2.02 -4.81
CA ALA A 84 5.84 1.26 -5.74
C ALA A 84 5.68 1.99 -7.08
N GLU A 85 5.36 3.28 -7.06
CA GLU A 85 5.15 4.06 -8.25
C GLU A 85 6.44 4.15 -9.09
N ARG A 86 7.59 4.41 -8.44
CA ARG A 86 8.89 4.40 -9.12
C ARG A 86 9.21 3.06 -9.76
N LEU A 87 8.98 1.96 -9.06
CA LEU A 87 9.17 0.62 -9.61
C LEU A 87 8.47 0.44 -10.95
N PHE A 88 7.20 0.84 -11.04
CA PHE A 88 6.41 0.60 -12.23
C PHE A 88 6.70 1.60 -13.35
N TRP A 89 6.93 2.91 -13.08
CA TRP A 89 7.21 3.85 -14.17
C TRP A 89 8.57 3.63 -14.84
N GLU A 90 9.50 2.92 -14.18
CA GLU A 90 10.81 2.56 -14.75
C GLU A 90 10.73 1.36 -15.70
N LEU A 91 9.59 0.64 -15.74
CA LEU A 91 9.44 -0.53 -16.61
C LEU A 91 9.14 -0.10 -18.06
N PRO A 92 9.94 -0.57 -19.05
CA PRO A 92 9.65 -0.33 -20.46
C PRO A 92 8.29 -0.91 -20.85
N GLY A 93 7.45 -0.12 -21.51
CA GLY A 93 6.07 -0.50 -21.86
C GLY A 93 5.00 0.01 -20.91
N VAL A 94 5.38 0.52 -19.73
CA VAL A 94 4.48 1.30 -18.89
C VAL A 94 4.33 2.69 -19.47
N TYR A 95 3.08 3.09 -19.71
CA TYR A 95 2.73 4.39 -20.31
C TYR A 95 2.70 5.50 -19.26
N SER A 96 2.02 5.26 -18.13
CA SER A 96 1.98 6.17 -16.98
C SER A 96 1.58 5.44 -15.72
N THR A 97 1.82 6.08 -14.58
CA THR A 97 1.42 5.59 -13.26
C THR A 97 0.71 6.67 -12.47
N ALA A 98 -0.09 6.27 -11.48
CA ALA A 98 -0.66 7.19 -10.52
C ALA A 98 -0.71 6.56 -9.12
N ALA A 99 -0.27 7.30 -8.12
CA ALA A 99 -0.47 6.95 -6.72
C ALA A 99 -1.95 7.13 -6.33
N GLY A 100 -2.48 6.25 -5.51
CA GLY A 100 -3.88 6.31 -5.09
C GLY A 100 -4.24 5.32 -4.00
N TYR A 101 -5.55 5.19 -3.79
CA TYR A 101 -6.16 4.38 -2.74
C TYR A 101 -7.21 3.44 -3.34
N ALA A 102 -7.21 2.17 -2.93
CA ALA A 102 -8.20 1.19 -3.38
C ALA A 102 -8.49 0.14 -2.28
N GLY A 103 -9.53 -0.69 -2.48
CA GLY A 103 -9.88 -1.81 -1.62
C GLY A 103 -10.60 -1.43 -0.32
N GLY A 104 -10.85 -0.16 -0.07
CA GLY A 104 -11.53 0.33 1.13
C GLY A 104 -12.99 0.70 0.91
N PHE A 105 -13.62 1.24 1.98
CA PHE A 105 -15.05 1.60 2.01
C PHE A 105 -15.30 3.10 1.88
N THR A 106 -14.33 3.93 2.27
CA THR A 106 -14.46 5.39 2.31
C THR A 106 -14.42 5.98 0.90
N ILE A 107 -15.42 6.77 0.53
CA ILE A 107 -15.49 7.45 -0.77
C ILE A 107 -14.62 8.70 -0.72
N ASN A 108 -13.78 8.93 -1.75
CA ASN A 108 -12.85 10.06 -1.84
C ASN A 108 -12.08 10.29 -0.52
N PRO A 109 -11.29 9.29 -0.05
CA PRO A 109 -10.56 9.42 1.19
C PRO A 109 -9.44 10.44 1.06
N SER A 110 -9.10 11.14 2.14
CA SER A 110 -7.85 11.91 2.23
C SER A 110 -6.69 11.00 2.70
N TYR A 111 -5.47 11.41 2.43
CA TYR A 111 -4.26 10.75 2.95
C TYR A 111 -4.30 10.55 4.47
N GLU A 112 -4.70 11.58 5.21
CA GLU A 112 -4.80 11.50 6.67
C GLU A 112 -5.80 10.43 7.12
N GLN A 113 -6.96 10.32 6.44
CA GLN A 113 -7.95 9.29 6.72
C GLN A 113 -7.39 7.89 6.43
N VAL A 114 -6.67 7.71 5.32
CA VAL A 114 -6.03 6.42 4.98
C VAL A 114 -4.98 6.06 6.03
N CYS A 115 -4.12 7.00 6.42
CA CYS A 115 -3.09 6.81 7.44
C CYS A 115 -3.66 6.51 8.83
N SER A 116 -4.90 6.89 9.12
CA SER A 116 -5.58 6.53 10.36
C SER A 116 -5.92 5.03 10.46
N GLY A 117 -5.96 4.31 9.32
CA GLY A 117 -6.43 2.93 9.21
C GLY A 117 -7.94 2.77 9.19
N ALA A 118 -8.71 3.87 9.28
CA ALA A 118 -10.17 3.84 9.39
C ALA A 118 -10.91 3.77 8.05
N THR A 119 -10.22 3.76 6.92
CA THR A 119 -10.83 3.74 5.58
C THR A 119 -10.91 2.35 4.96
N ALA A 120 -10.16 1.38 5.47
CA ALA A 120 -9.84 0.10 4.87
C ALA A 120 -9.10 0.18 3.52
N HIS A 121 -8.74 1.37 3.03
CA HIS A 121 -7.98 1.49 1.80
C HIS A 121 -6.53 1.04 1.94
N THR A 122 -6.00 0.52 0.83
CA THR A 122 -4.57 0.26 0.61
C THR A 122 -3.99 1.42 -0.19
N GLU A 123 -2.76 1.82 0.11
CA GLU A 123 -1.94 2.60 -0.79
C GLU A 123 -1.60 1.76 -2.01
N VAL A 124 -1.94 2.23 -3.19
CA VAL A 124 -1.77 1.49 -4.44
C VAL A 124 -1.23 2.38 -5.55
N VAL A 125 -0.71 1.73 -6.58
CA VAL A 125 -0.34 2.37 -7.84
C VAL A 125 -1.23 1.84 -8.95
N LEU A 126 -1.90 2.75 -9.66
CA LEU A 126 -2.53 2.50 -10.95
C LEU A 126 -1.45 2.55 -12.03
N VAL A 127 -1.39 1.54 -12.86
CA VAL A 127 -0.42 1.40 -13.95
C VAL A 127 -1.18 1.30 -15.27
N PHE A 128 -0.98 2.25 -16.17
CA PHE A 128 -1.39 2.13 -17.58
C PHE A 128 -0.22 1.57 -18.39
N PHE A 129 -0.44 0.50 -19.12
CA PHE A 129 0.62 -0.18 -19.87
C PHE A 129 0.17 -0.62 -21.26
N ASP A 130 1.10 -0.72 -22.20
CA ASP A 130 0.87 -1.27 -23.54
C ASP A 130 1.10 -2.78 -23.52
N PRO A 131 0.05 -3.62 -23.63
CA PRO A 131 0.20 -5.08 -23.56
C PRO A 131 1.03 -5.70 -24.70
N ARG A 132 1.32 -4.92 -25.75
CA ARG A 132 2.21 -5.33 -26.83
C ARG A 132 3.69 -5.15 -26.48
N LEU A 133 4.00 -4.30 -25.48
CA LEU A 133 5.36 -3.98 -25.04
C LEU A 133 5.72 -4.66 -23.72
N ILE A 134 4.77 -4.75 -22.79
CA ILE A 134 4.93 -5.41 -21.49
C ILE A 134 3.67 -6.19 -21.15
N SER A 135 3.82 -7.45 -20.76
CA SER A 135 2.68 -8.28 -20.36
C SER A 135 2.27 -8.04 -18.91
N TYR A 136 1.01 -8.32 -18.57
CA TYR A 136 0.53 -8.30 -17.19
C TYR A 136 1.32 -9.27 -16.28
N THR A 137 1.73 -10.42 -16.81
CA THR A 137 2.61 -11.37 -16.10
C THR A 137 3.97 -10.76 -15.74
N HIS A 138 4.50 -9.87 -16.58
CA HIS A 138 5.74 -9.16 -16.26
C HIS A 138 5.54 -8.14 -15.13
N LEU A 139 4.40 -7.45 -15.12
CA LEU A 139 4.02 -6.56 -14.00
C LEU A 139 3.84 -7.35 -12.70
N LEU A 140 3.20 -8.53 -12.76
CA LEU A 140 3.08 -9.43 -11.61
C LEU A 140 4.44 -9.89 -11.08
N ARG A 141 5.39 -10.20 -11.98
CA ARG A 141 6.76 -10.52 -11.57
C ARG A 141 7.41 -9.36 -10.81
N ALA A 142 7.34 -8.14 -11.34
CA ALA A 142 7.86 -6.94 -10.67
C ALA A 142 7.19 -6.73 -9.30
N PHE A 143 5.87 -6.94 -9.21
CA PHE A 143 5.12 -6.89 -7.97
C PHE A 143 5.67 -7.90 -6.94
N TRP A 144 5.74 -9.18 -7.28
CA TRP A 144 6.14 -10.23 -6.36
C TRP A 144 7.60 -10.10 -5.87
N GLU A 145 8.52 -9.70 -6.77
CA GLU A 145 9.94 -9.60 -6.45
C GLU A 145 10.32 -8.33 -5.67
N SER A 146 9.45 -7.32 -5.62
CA SER A 146 9.77 -6.00 -5.07
C SER A 146 9.57 -5.85 -3.56
N HIS A 147 8.78 -6.71 -2.92
CA HIS A 147 8.39 -6.57 -1.52
C HIS A 147 8.25 -7.92 -0.82
N ASN A 148 7.94 -7.92 0.47
CA ASN A 148 7.61 -9.14 1.20
C ASN A 148 6.09 -9.32 1.33
N PRO A 149 5.46 -10.20 0.52
CA PRO A 149 4.01 -10.39 0.50
C PRO A 149 3.48 -11.21 1.69
N THR A 150 4.31 -11.57 2.68
CA THR A 150 3.93 -12.41 3.83
C THR A 150 3.74 -11.60 5.12
N GLU A 151 3.85 -10.26 5.07
CA GLU A 151 3.89 -9.42 6.28
C GLU A 151 2.50 -8.99 6.79
N GLY A 152 1.42 -9.32 6.12
CA GLY A 152 0.07 -8.95 6.53
C GLY A 152 -0.17 -7.44 6.42
N MET A 153 -0.61 -6.82 7.52
CA MET A 153 -0.98 -5.40 7.57
C MET A 153 0.24 -4.47 7.79
N ARG A 154 1.32 -4.74 7.07
CA ARG A 154 2.55 -3.94 7.10
C ARG A 154 3.41 -4.21 5.88
N GLN A 155 4.43 -3.39 5.66
CA GLN A 155 5.54 -3.69 4.78
C GLN A 155 6.83 -3.07 5.35
N GLY A 156 7.80 -3.92 5.72
CA GLY A 156 9.04 -3.47 6.33
C GLY A 156 8.80 -2.66 7.62
N ASN A 157 9.21 -1.41 7.64
CA ASN A 157 9.02 -0.51 8.79
C ASN A 157 7.63 0.17 8.81
N ASP A 158 6.89 0.13 7.71
CA ASP A 158 5.59 0.78 7.58
C ASP A 158 4.49 -0.10 8.15
N LEU A 159 3.86 0.33 9.25
CA LEU A 159 2.82 -0.38 9.98
C LEU A 159 1.43 0.21 9.68
N GLY A 160 0.50 -0.62 9.24
CA GLY A 160 -0.89 -0.23 9.00
C GLY A 160 -1.54 -0.98 7.86
N THR A 161 -2.87 -1.07 7.88
CA THR A 161 -3.68 -1.73 6.85
C THR A 161 -3.47 -1.16 5.45
N GLN A 162 -3.09 0.13 5.36
CA GLN A 162 -2.80 0.80 4.09
C GLN A 162 -1.54 0.26 3.39
N TYR A 163 -0.63 -0.36 4.12
CA TYR A 163 0.63 -0.90 3.58
C TYR A 163 0.59 -2.39 3.27
N ARG A 164 -0.60 -3.03 3.33
CA ARG A 164 -0.75 -4.44 2.98
C ARG A 164 -0.43 -4.70 1.53
N SER A 165 0.07 -5.89 1.23
CA SER A 165 0.24 -6.38 -0.13
C SER A 165 -1.12 -6.59 -0.79
N ALA A 166 -1.34 -6.06 -2.00
CA ALA A 166 -2.62 -6.18 -2.69
C ALA A 166 -2.48 -6.14 -4.22
N ILE A 167 -3.35 -6.89 -4.90
CA ILE A 167 -3.57 -6.84 -6.36
C ILE A 167 -5.07 -6.62 -6.58
N TYR A 168 -5.45 -5.48 -7.16
CA TYR A 168 -6.82 -5.21 -7.54
C TYR A 168 -6.98 -5.37 -9.04
N THR A 169 -7.69 -6.41 -9.45
CA THR A 169 -7.78 -6.84 -10.85
C THR A 169 -8.86 -6.10 -11.62
N CYS A 170 -8.59 -5.79 -12.87
CA CYS A 170 -9.49 -5.04 -13.76
C CYS A 170 -10.25 -5.95 -14.75
N SER A 171 -9.95 -7.25 -14.75
CA SER A 171 -10.63 -8.27 -15.58
C SER A 171 -10.46 -9.66 -14.99
N GLU A 172 -11.34 -10.58 -15.39
CA GLU A 172 -11.25 -12.00 -15.02
C GLU A 172 -9.93 -12.63 -15.46
N ALA A 173 -9.40 -12.25 -16.64
CA ALA A 173 -8.10 -12.72 -17.12
C ALA A 173 -6.96 -12.30 -16.18
N GLN A 174 -6.99 -11.06 -15.66
CA GLN A 174 -6.02 -10.60 -14.68
C GLN A 174 -6.17 -11.37 -13.35
N THR A 175 -7.40 -11.67 -12.92
CA THR A 175 -7.65 -12.43 -11.70
C THR A 175 -7.05 -13.84 -11.80
N GLN A 176 -7.24 -14.51 -12.90
CA GLN A 176 -6.67 -15.86 -13.14
C GLN A 176 -5.14 -15.82 -13.17
N GLN A 177 -4.54 -14.83 -13.86
CA GLN A 177 -3.10 -14.66 -13.92
C GLN A 177 -2.51 -14.32 -12.53
N ALA A 178 -3.15 -13.42 -11.77
CA ALA A 178 -2.71 -13.05 -10.42
C ALA A 178 -2.73 -14.26 -9.49
N ARG A 179 -3.81 -15.05 -9.47
CA ARG A 179 -3.93 -16.28 -8.66
C ARG A 179 -2.92 -17.34 -9.07
N GLY A 180 -2.73 -17.56 -10.37
CA GLY A 180 -1.70 -18.46 -10.85
C GLY A 180 -0.29 -18.04 -10.44
N SER A 181 0.00 -16.76 -10.50
CA SER A 181 1.30 -16.18 -10.11
C SER A 181 1.55 -16.29 -8.60
N GLU A 182 0.51 -16.14 -7.76
CA GLU A 182 0.57 -16.31 -6.30
C GLU A 182 1.07 -17.72 -5.94
N VAL A 183 0.49 -18.76 -6.58
CA VAL A 183 0.88 -20.15 -6.34
C VAL A 183 2.35 -20.40 -6.68
N LEU A 184 2.80 -19.86 -7.82
CA LEU A 184 4.20 -20.01 -8.26
C LEU A 184 5.16 -19.29 -7.34
N PHE A 185 4.82 -18.07 -6.89
CA PHE A 185 5.69 -17.30 -6.01
C PHE A 185 5.72 -17.86 -4.59
N GLN A 186 4.59 -18.42 -4.10
CA GLN A 186 4.54 -19.12 -2.82
C GLN A 186 5.55 -20.28 -2.75
N GLN A 187 5.71 -21.02 -3.84
CA GLN A 187 6.72 -22.10 -3.87
C GLN A 187 8.14 -21.53 -3.68
N ALA A 188 8.48 -20.45 -4.40
CA ALA A 188 9.78 -19.79 -4.27
C ALA A 188 10.04 -19.19 -2.88
N LEU A 189 8.99 -18.67 -2.22
CA LEU A 189 9.07 -18.18 -0.84
C LEU A 189 9.27 -19.31 0.16
N SER A 190 8.56 -20.43 -0.01
CA SER A 190 8.66 -21.60 0.87
C SER A 190 10.07 -22.22 0.81
N GLU A 191 10.71 -22.27 -0.37
CA GLU A 191 12.09 -22.71 -0.54
C GLU A 191 13.08 -21.84 0.27
N LYS A 192 12.72 -20.59 0.56
CA LYS A 192 13.51 -19.63 1.35
C LYS A 192 13.08 -19.54 2.83
N GLY A 193 12.10 -20.33 3.25
CA GLY A 193 11.61 -20.36 4.63
C GLY A 193 10.68 -19.22 5.02
N PHE A 194 10.11 -18.49 4.04
CA PHE A 194 9.06 -17.49 4.31
C PHE A 194 7.71 -18.17 4.59
N SER A 195 6.83 -17.46 5.30
CA SER A 195 5.47 -17.87 5.59
C SER A 195 4.55 -17.76 4.36
N GLU A 196 3.27 -18.06 4.55
CA GLU A 196 2.26 -17.96 3.50
C GLU A 196 2.06 -16.51 3.06
N ILE A 197 1.76 -16.35 1.76
CA ILE A 197 1.39 -15.07 1.16
C ILE A 197 0.10 -14.56 1.81
N THR A 198 0.09 -13.28 2.15
CA THR A 198 -1.06 -12.58 2.72
C THR A 198 -1.64 -11.52 1.77
N THR A 199 -1.20 -11.53 0.51
CA THR A 199 -1.65 -10.59 -0.52
C THR A 199 -3.15 -10.68 -0.75
N GLU A 200 -3.85 -9.55 -0.65
CA GLU A 200 -5.24 -9.43 -1.06
C GLU A 200 -5.32 -9.44 -2.60
N ILE A 201 -6.04 -10.41 -3.19
CA ILE A 201 -6.33 -10.43 -4.63
C ILE A 201 -7.84 -10.37 -4.80
N SER A 202 -8.34 -9.25 -5.33
CA SER A 202 -9.77 -9.01 -5.53
C SER A 202 -10.04 -8.07 -6.71
N ASP A 203 -11.30 -8.02 -7.17
CA ASP A 203 -11.70 -7.10 -8.23
C ASP A 203 -11.57 -5.66 -7.79
N LEU A 204 -11.05 -4.79 -8.65
CA LEU A 204 -11.05 -3.35 -8.44
C LEU A 204 -12.48 -2.81 -8.44
N LYS A 205 -12.95 -2.32 -7.28
CA LYS A 205 -14.28 -1.69 -7.17
C LYS A 205 -14.23 -0.19 -7.46
N ALA A 206 -13.22 0.49 -6.91
CA ALA A 206 -12.96 1.91 -7.11
C ALA A 206 -11.47 2.20 -6.89
N PHE A 207 -10.97 3.20 -7.61
CA PHE A 207 -9.65 3.78 -7.41
C PHE A 207 -9.82 5.28 -7.15
N TYR A 208 -9.20 5.76 -6.08
CA TYR A 208 -9.17 7.17 -5.72
C TYR A 208 -7.75 7.69 -5.86
N TYR A 209 -7.56 8.72 -6.68
CA TYR A 209 -6.25 9.36 -6.85
C TYR A 209 -5.78 9.97 -5.54
N ALA A 210 -4.51 9.78 -5.22
CA ALA A 210 -3.88 10.48 -4.12
C ALA A 210 -3.61 11.96 -4.48
N GLU A 211 -3.35 12.77 -3.49
CA GLU A 211 -3.07 14.20 -3.59
C GLU A 211 -1.89 14.46 -4.53
N ASP A 212 -1.87 15.61 -5.19
CA ASP A 212 -0.88 15.97 -6.24
C ASP A 212 0.57 15.82 -5.76
N TYR A 213 0.85 16.13 -4.51
CA TYR A 213 2.20 16.01 -3.96
C TYR A 213 2.69 14.58 -3.80
N HIS A 214 1.79 13.58 -3.83
CA HIS A 214 2.15 12.16 -3.83
C HIS A 214 2.49 11.62 -5.22
N GLN A 215 1.92 12.21 -6.28
CA GLN A 215 2.12 11.75 -7.64
C GLN A 215 3.60 11.90 -8.04
N GLN A 216 4.23 10.80 -8.43
CA GLN A 216 5.66 10.69 -8.75
C GLN A 216 6.57 11.32 -7.70
N TYR A 217 6.25 11.08 -6.41
CA TYR A 217 6.92 11.70 -5.27
C TYR A 217 8.44 11.57 -5.31
N LEU A 218 8.98 10.38 -5.62
CA LEU A 218 10.43 10.15 -5.64
C LEU A 218 11.16 10.81 -6.83
N ALA A 219 10.44 11.17 -7.88
CA ALA A 219 11.01 11.99 -8.95
C ALA A 219 11.06 13.47 -8.55
N LYS A 220 10.03 13.97 -7.84
CA LYS A 220 9.98 15.32 -7.29
C LYS A 220 10.93 15.48 -6.08
N ASN A 221 11.20 14.38 -5.34
CA ASN A 221 12.01 14.35 -4.12
C ASN A 221 13.04 13.20 -4.18
N PRO A 222 14.19 13.36 -4.86
CA PRO A 222 15.16 12.27 -5.08
C PRO A 222 15.75 11.65 -3.80
N GLY A 223 15.77 12.39 -2.68
CA GLY A 223 16.19 11.91 -1.36
C GLY A 223 15.05 11.36 -0.49
N GLY A 224 13.86 11.19 -1.08
CA GLY A 224 12.67 10.70 -0.37
C GLY A 224 12.78 9.25 0.10
N TYR A 225 11.94 8.90 1.07
CA TYR A 225 11.88 7.54 1.62
C TYR A 225 11.42 6.53 0.57
N CYS A 226 12.15 5.41 0.47
CA CYS A 226 11.77 4.24 -0.32
C CYS A 226 11.94 2.99 0.53
N GLY A 227 10.84 2.40 0.98
CA GLY A 227 10.81 1.22 1.84
C GLY A 227 10.78 -0.11 1.08
N LEU A 228 10.85 -0.12 -0.26
CA LEU A 228 10.81 -1.36 -1.03
C LEU A 228 12.03 -2.24 -0.76
N ALA A 229 11.78 -3.47 -0.35
CA ALA A 229 12.80 -4.50 -0.16
C ALA A 229 12.18 -5.87 -0.45
N GLY A 230 12.62 -6.50 -1.53
CA GLY A 230 12.18 -7.84 -1.89
C GLY A 230 12.77 -8.92 -0.97
N THR A 231 12.14 -10.09 -0.98
CA THR A 231 12.57 -11.27 -0.22
C THR A 231 13.81 -11.96 -0.82
N GLY A 232 14.22 -11.54 -2.03
CA GLY A 232 15.20 -12.23 -2.85
C GLY A 232 14.69 -13.54 -3.44
N ALA A 233 13.42 -13.93 -3.25
CA ALA A 233 12.80 -15.00 -4.02
C ALA A 233 12.61 -14.55 -5.46
N CYS A 234 12.82 -15.46 -6.42
CA CYS A 234 12.68 -15.17 -7.82
C CYS A 234 11.38 -15.77 -8.35
N TYR A 235 10.59 -14.97 -9.06
CA TYR A 235 9.41 -15.45 -9.77
C TYR A 235 9.82 -16.29 -10.97
N ARG A 236 9.46 -17.56 -10.94
CA ARG A 236 9.74 -18.51 -12.04
C ARG A 236 8.41 -18.76 -12.77
N ALA A 237 8.16 -18.00 -13.83
CA ALA A 237 7.10 -18.37 -14.78
C ALA A 237 7.53 -19.65 -15.51
N SER A 238 6.67 -20.64 -15.54
CA SER A 238 6.82 -21.88 -16.32
C SER A 238 6.68 -21.59 -17.82
#